data_a01353829e58d0e487472d627c21505e
#
_entry.id   a01353829e58d0e487472d627c21505e
#
_cell.length_a   1.000
_cell.length_b   1.000
_cell.length_c   1.000
_cell.angle_alpha   90.00
_cell.angle_beta   90.00
_cell.angle_gamma   90.00
#
_symmetry.space_group_name_H-M   'P 1'
#
loop_
_entity.id
_entity.type
_entity.pdbx_description
1 polymer ?
#
loop_
_entity_poly.entity_id
_entity_poly.type
_entity_poly.pdbx_seq_one_letter_code
_entity_poly.pdbx_strand_id
1 'polypeptide(L)'
;MKKAIRILVLCLVGGVIFTAILTSASTKPNLETQVWDTRATIGSLEAKNYYVMYTDLMCPYCDVFTRELIENEEEFEKYIEEKSVLFEVRVTAMLYDSVSEKYSKDSAVAVYCAKDEDRFFDYYHKAVMTLYEDYHSKGIGDSKTSPKITGIPEDYWLKIGEEIGLGESFKDCVENNSTWAEVRKNTTKAEQVASGLPYIVLNGEGLAGYDQSWGWQTVMDAGLKK
;
A
#
# COMPACT_ATOMS: atom_id res chain seq x y z
N MET A 1 14.28 19.27 18.57
CA MET A 1 14.25 20.70 18.23
C MET A 1 15.47 21.01 17.37
N LYS A 2 15.36 21.05 16.06
CA LYS A 2 16.45 21.47 15.15
C LYS A 2 16.11 22.87 14.65
N LYS A 3 16.93 23.84 15.04
CA LYS A 3 16.79 25.25 14.65
C LYS A 3 17.19 25.39 13.17
N ALA A 4 16.29 25.95 12.38
CA ALA A 4 16.60 26.35 11.00
C ALA A 4 17.58 27.53 11.03
N ILE A 5 18.72 27.38 10.39
CA ILE A 5 19.71 28.44 10.20
C ILE A 5 19.22 29.32 9.04
N ARG A 6 18.88 30.58 9.38
CA ARG A 6 18.62 31.63 8.39
C ARG A 6 19.94 32.17 7.93
N ILE A 7 20.30 31.96 6.69
CA ILE A 7 21.44 32.65 6.06
C ILE A 7 20.89 33.93 5.44
N LEU A 8 21.25 35.06 6.05
CA LEU A 8 20.98 36.38 5.52
C LEU A 8 22.20 36.80 4.67
N VAL A 9 22.05 36.81 3.35
CA VAL A 9 23.07 37.36 2.45
C VAL A 9 22.70 38.82 2.17
N LEU A 10 23.45 39.76 2.76
CA LEU A 10 23.35 41.18 2.45
C LEU A 10 24.27 41.49 1.27
N CYS A 11 23.70 41.73 0.10
CA CYS A 11 24.43 42.38 -1.00
C CYS A 11 24.06 43.85 -1.02
N LEU A 12 24.98 44.69 -0.56
CA LEU A 12 24.91 46.16 -0.69
C LEU A 12 25.58 46.58 -2.00
N VAL A 13 24.78 46.78 -3.05
CA VAL A 13 25.01 47.85 -4.04
C VAL A 13 23.69 48.07 -4.80
N GLY A 14 23.10 49.29 -4.67
CA GLY A 14 22.01 49.74 -5.56
C GLY A 14 20.58 49.29 -5.20
N GLY A 15 20.07 49.69 -4.07
CA GLY A 15 18.68 50.12 -3.87
C GLY A 15 17.50 49.20 -4.25
N VAL A 16 17.64 47.87 -4.28
CA VAL A 16 16.47 46.98 -4.43
C VAL A 16 16.64 45.78 -3.49
N ILE A 17 15.89 45.76 -2.40
CA ILE A 17 15.79 44.59 -1.53
C ILE A 17 14.87 43.58 -2.19
N PHE A 18 15.43 42.52 -2.80
CA PHE A 18 14.63 41.37 -3.26
C PHE A 18 14.48 40.41 -2.07
N THR A 19 13.37 40.48 -1.37
CA THR A 19 12.94 39.47 -0.40
C THR A 19 12.39 38.29 -1.20
N ALA A 20 13.22 37.29 -1.51
CA ALA A 20 12.75 36.01 -2.00
C ALA A 20 12.06 35.27 -0.83
N ILE A 21 10.73 35.37 -0.77
CA ILE A 21 9.92 34.49 0.06
C ILE A 21 9.94 33.14 -0.64
N LEU A 22 10.78 32.21 -0.15
CA LEU A 22 10.67 30.81 -0.49
C LEU A 22 9.40 30.27 0.19
N THR A 23 8.27 30.45 -0.48
CA THR A 23 7.09 29.65 -0.22
C THR A 23 7.42 28.23 -0.70
N SER A 24 7.67 27.31 0.23
CA SER A 24 7.62 25.90 -0.13
C SER A 24 6.15 25.62 -0.49
N ALA A 25 5.83 25.75 -1.75
CA ALA A 25 4.60 25.23 -2.27
C ALA A 25 4.67 23.73 -2.08
N SER A 26 3.88 23.19 -1.17
CA SER A 26 3.53 21.78 -1.17
C SER A 26 2.86 21.56 -2.52
N THR A 27 3.60 21.09 -3.50
CA THR A 27 3.06 20.71 -4.79
C THR A 27 2.23 19.47 -4.52
N LYS A 28 0.90 19.63 -4.49
CA LYS A 28 0.00 18.48 -4.58
C LYS A 28 0.45 17.64 -5.78
N PRO A 29 0.56 16.32 -5.65
CA PRO A 29 0.89 15.49 -6.79
C PRO A 29 -0.09 15.80 -7.92
N ASN A 30 0.46 16.10 -9.09
CA ASN A 30 -0.39 16.38 -10.25
C ASN A 30 -0.99 15.06 -10.71
N LEU A 31 -2.29 14.89 -10.55
CA LEU A 31 -3.08 13.74 -10.99
C LEU A 31 -2.85 13.41 -12.47
N GLU A 32 -2.68 14.44 -13.32
CA GLU A 32 -2.47 14.28 -14.77
C GLU A 32 -1.16 13.58 -15.12
N THR A 33 -0.20 13.50 -14.20
CA THR A 33 1.10 12.84 -14.42
C THR A 33 1.23 11.50 -13.69
N GLN A 34 0.23 11.11 -12.89
CA GLN A 34 0.28 9.83 -12.19
C GLN A 34 -0.13 8.69 -13.13
N VAL A 35 0.77 7.75 -13.33
CA VAL A 35 0.47 6.50 -14.05
C VAL A 35 -0.13 5.52 -13.06
N TRP A 36 -1.38 5.13 -13.31
CA TRP A 36 -2.11 4.12 -12.54
C TRP A 36 -1.82 2.73 -13.08
N ASP A 37 -1.62 1.77 -12.21
CA ASP A 37 -1.64 0.37 -12.62
C ASP A 37 -3.08 -0.14 -12.59
N THR A 38 -3.74 -0.12 -13.73
CA THR A 38 -5.15 -0.50 -13.87
C THR A 38 -5.45 -1.93 -13.43
N ARG A 39 -4.44 -2.79 -13.36
CA ARG A 39 -4.58 -4.18 -12.89
C ARG A 39 -4.61 -4.30 -11.36
N ALA A 40 -4.23 -3.24 -10.66
CA ALA A 40 -4.24 -3.16 -9.19
C ALA A 40 -5.19 -2.06 -8.68
N THR A 41 -6.20 -1.70 -9.48
CA THR A 41 -7.19 -0.66 -9.15
C THR A 41 -8.62 -1.18 -9.19
N ILE A 42 -9.48 -0.60 -8.34
CA ILE A 42 -10.93 -0.76 -8.34
C ILE A 42 -11.55 0.62 -8.58
N GLY A 43 -12.57 0.69 -9.43
CA GLY A 43 -13.25 1.93 -9.78
C GLY A 43 -12.87 2.49 -11.15
N SER A 44 -13.33 3.68 -11.46
CA SER A 44 -13.14 4.30 -12.79
C SER A 44 -11.89 5.19 -12.82
N LEU A 45 -11.15 5.14 -13.94
CA LEU A 45 -10.05 6.09 -14.20
C LEU A 45 -10.52 7.54 -14.32
N GLU A 46 -11.83 7.77 -14.53
CA GLU A 46 -12.45 9.10 -14.56
C GLU A 46 -12.95 9.55 -13.17
N ALA A 47 -12.63 8.80 -12.12
CA ALA A 47 -13.07 9.10 -10.76
C ALA A 47 -12.55 10.48 -10.29
N LYS A 48 -13.38 11.16 -9.49
CA LYS A 48 -13.04 12.48 -8.91
C LYS A 48 -12.07 12.39 -7.75
N ASN A 49 -12.07 11.26 -7.07
CA ASN A 49 -11.23 10.98 -5.91
C ASN A 49 -10.36 9.77 -6.20
N TYR A 50 -9.14 9.77 -5.68
CA TYR A 50 -8.28 8.61 -5.80
C TYR A 50 -7.62 8.29 -4.47
N TYR A 51 -7.64 7.01 -4.14
CA TYR A 51 -6.99 6.44 -2.98
C TYR A 51 -5.83 5.56 -3.42
N VAL A 52 -4.71 5.67 -2.74
CA VAL A 52 -3.61 4.72 -2.85
C VAL A 52 -3.40 4.10 -1.48
N MET A 53 -3.57 2.80 -1.37
CA MET A 53 -3.27 2.04 -0.17
C MET A 53 -1.92 1.35 -0.30
N TYR A 54 -0.96 1.74 0.53
CA TYR A 54 0.26 0.96 0.72
C TYR A 54 0.03 -0.09 1.81
N THR A 55 0.34 -1.33 1.48
CA THR A 55 0.07 -2.49 2.33
C THR A 55 1.23 -3.49 2.28
N ASP A 56 1.31 -4.37 3.27
CA ASP A 56 2.27 -5.47 3.34
C ASP A 56 1.54 -6.68 3.90
N LEU A 57 1.62 -7.84 3.25
CA LEU A 57 0.88 -9.03 3.68
C LEU A 57 1.29 -9.52 5.07
N MET A 58 2.53 -9.23 5.48
CA MET A 58 3.01 -9.59 6.81
C MET A 58 2.61 -8.59 7.90
N CYS A 59 1.89 -7.53 7.56
CA CYS A 59 1.44 -6.52 8.50
C CYS A 59 0.07 -6.91 9.09
N PRO A 60 -0.03 -7.15 10.41
CA PRO A 60 -1.28 -7.57 11.03
C PRO A 60 -2.41 -6.54 10.92
N TYR A 61 -2.09 -5.26 10.88
CA TYR A 61 -3.09 -4.21 10.69
C TYR A 61 -3.56 -4.11 9.22
N CYS A 62 -2.68 -4.45 8.27
CA CYS A 62 -3.05 -4.58 6.87
C CYS A 62 -4.00 -5.76 6.66
N ASP A 63 -3.74 -6.89 7.34
CA ASP A 63 -4.62 -8.05 7.34
C ASP A 63 -6.03 -7.66 7.79
N VAL A 64 -6.18 -7.02 8.97
CA VAL A 64 -7.48 -6.59 9.49
C VAL A 64 -8.23 -5.72 8.51
N PHE A 65 -7.56 -4.68 7.98
CA PHE A 65 -8.20 -3.74 7.06
C PHE A 65 -8.60 -4.40 5.73
N THR A 66 -7.72 -5.21 5.16
CA THR A 66 -8.00 -5.86 3.88
C THR A 66 -9.13 -6.89 4.01
N ARG A 67 -9.12 -7.69 5.09
CA ARG A 67 -10.22 -8.64 5.32
C ARG A 67 -11.55 -7.94 5.51
N GLU A 68 -11.58 -6.82 6.20
CA GLU A 68 -12.80 -6.01 6.35
C GLU A 68 -13.32 -5.53 5.00
N LEU A 69 -12.44 -5.14 4.06
CA LEU A 69 -12.85 -4.81 2.69
C LEU A 69 -13.37 -6.03 1.92
N ILE A 70 -12.73 -7.19 2.06
CA ILE A 70 -13.15 -8.44 1.40
C ILE A 70 -14.52 -8.90 1.94
N GLU A 71 -14.71 -8.87 3.26
CA GLU A 71 -15.93 -9.28 3.93
C GLU A 71 -17.12 -8.37 3.60
N ASN A 72 -16.85 -7.12 3.19
CA ASN A 72 -17.86 -6.12 2.82
C ASN A 72 -17.69 -5.65 1.36
N GLU A 73 -17.33 -6.56 0.45
CA GLU A 73 -16.98 -6.25 -0.93
C GLU A 73 -18.10 -5.49 -1.66
N GLU A 74 -19.35 -5.93 -1.54
CA GLU A 74 -20.50 -5.29 -2.20
C GLU A 74 -20.71 -3.84 -1.70
N GLU A 75 -20.60 -3.61 -0.39
CA GLU A 75 -20.71 -2.27 0.20
C GLU A 75 -19.51 -1.40 -0.20
N PHE A 76 -18.32 -1.97 -0.30
CA PHE A 76 -17.12 -1.26 -0.72
C PHE A 76 -17.20 -0.85 -2.20
N GLU A 77 -17.61 -1.74 -3.09
CA GLU A 77 -17.83 -1.42 -4.51
C GLU A 77 -18.88 -0.31 -4.68
N LYS A 78 -19.98 -0.40 -3.98
CA LYS A 78 -21.01 0.65 -3.96
C LYS A 78 -20.45 1.99 -3.47
N TYR A 79 -19.64 1.98 -2.42
CA TYR A 79 -18.96 3.18 -1.91
C TYR A 79 -18.03 3.79 -2.97
N ILE A 80 -17.23 2.97 -3.63
CA ILE A 80 -16.32 3.37 -4.72
C ILE A 80 -17.10 4.10 -5.83
N GLU A 81 -18.25 3.55 -6.24
CA GLU A 81 -19.11 4.15 -7.25
C GLU A 81 -19.75 5.47 -6.78
N GLU A 82 -20.43 5.46 -5.63
CA GLU A 82 -21.16 6.61 -5.07
C GLU A 82 -20.24 7.81 -4.78
N LYS A 83 -19.02 7.56 -4.31
CA LYS A 83 -18.04 8.61 -3.98
C LYS A 83 -17.14 8.97 -5.16
N SER A 84 -17.33 8.32 -6.31
CA SER A 84 -16.48 8.50 -7.49
C SER A 84 -15.00 8.35 -7.13
N VAL A 85 -14.63 7.17 -6.67
CA VAL A 85 -13.28 6.82 -6.19
C VAL A 85 -12.59 5.91 -7.20
N LEU A 86 -11.30 6.13 -7.43
CA LEU A 86 -10.36 5.14 -7.94
C LEU A 86 -9.50 4.68 -6.76
N PHE A 87 -9.50 3.39 -6.46
CA PHE A 87 -8.76 2.81 -5.36
C PHE A 87 -7.64 1.91 -5.89
N GLU A 88 -6.38 2.27 -5.63
CA GLU A 88 -5.19 1.50 -6.03
C GLU A 88 -4.55 0.84 -4.81
N VAL A 89 -4.26 -0.46 -4.92
CA VAL A 89 -3.50 -1.22 -3.92
C VAL A 89 -2.05 -1.33 -4.34
N ARG A 90 -1.13 -0.90 -3.47
CA ARG A 90 0.32 -1.03 -3.65
C ARG A 90 0.90 -1.92 -2.57
N VAL A 91 1.15 -3.16 -2.95
CA VAL A 91 1.82 -4.11 -2.05
C VAL A 91 3.29 -3.76 -1.94
N THR A 92 3.80 -3.77 -0.72
CA THR A 92 5.18 -3.39 -0.35
C THR A 92 5.87 -4.52 0.41
N ALA A 93 7.16 -4.38 0.59
CA ALA A 93 7.96 -5.23 1.47
C ALA A 93 8.60 -4.38 2.59
N MET A 94 7.81 -3.47 3.22
CA MET A 94 8.31 -2.59 4.30
C MET A 94 8.72 -3.35 5.55
N LEU A 95 8.16 -4.53 5.78
CA LEU A 95 8.46 -5.35 6.96
C LEU A 95 9.56 -6.39 6.71
N TYR A 96 10.19 -6.37 5.54
CA TYR A 96 11.21 -7.34 5.13
C TYR A 96 12.35 -7.50 6.15
N ASP A 97 12.94 -6.39 6.58
CA ASP A 97 14.09 -6.42 7.50
C ASP A 97 13.71 -6.40 8.99
N SER A 98 12.46 -6.04 9.32
CA SER A 98 12.09 -5.76 10.71
C SER A 98 11.26 -6.86 11.37
N VAL A 99 10.30 -7.44 10.66
CA VAL A 99 9.26 -8.31 11.25
C VAL A 99 9.21 -9.67 10.60
N SER A 100 9.35 -9.76 9.29
CA SER A 100 8.98 -10.93 8.51
C SER A 100 10.11 -11.62 7.77
N GLU A 101 11.33 -11.14 7.91
CA GLU A 101 12.43 -11.65 7.10
C GLU A 101 12.09 -11.60 5.60
N LYS A 102 12.26 -12.74 4.90
CA LYS A 102 11.96 -12.82 3.46
C LYS A 102 10.46 -12.85 3.12
N TYR A 103 9.57 -13.15 4.06
CA TYR A 103 8.16 -13.40 3.75
C TYR A 103 7.41 -12.18 3.23
N SER A 104 7.73 -10.99 3.73
CA SER A 104 7.19 -9.73 3.21
C SER A 104 7.56 -9.52 1.73
N LYS A 105 8.81 -9.83 1.37
CA LYS A 105 9.28 -9.80 -0.01
C LYS A 105 8.58 -10.87 -0.86
N ASP A 106 8.61 -12.11 -0.40
CA ASP A 106 8.15 -13.26 -1.18
C ASP A 106 6.64 -13.15 -1.48
N SER A 107 5.84 -12.73 -0.49
CA SER A 107 4.41 -12.47 -0.68
C SER A 107 4.13 -11.35 -1.68
N ALA A 108 4.85 -10.22 -1.56
CA ALA A 108 4.68 -9.11 -2.48
C ALA A 108 5.08 -9.45 -3.92
N VAL A 109 6.18 -10.20 -4.11
CA VAL A 109 6.60 -10.71 -5.43
C VAL A 109 5.50 -11.57 -6.03
N ALA A 110 4.92 -12.50 -5.26
CA ALA A 110 3.87 -13.37 -5.75
C ALA A 110 2.60 -12.61 -6.18
N VAL A 111 2.17 -11.60 -5.40
CA VAL A 111 1.04 -10.74 -5.78
C VAL A 111 1.28 -10.05 -7.13
N TYR A 112 2.49 -9.51 -7.35
CA TYR A 112 2.78 -8.85 -8.63
C TYR A 112 3.00 -9.83 -9.78
N CYS A 113 3.44 -11.06 -9.51
CA CYS A 113 3.45 -12.12 -10.52
C CYS A 113 2.03 -12.49 -10.97
N ALA A 114 1.08 -12.57 -10.04
CA ALA A 114 -0.33 -12.77 -10.37
C ALA A 114 -0.94 -11.57 -11.12
N LYS A 115 -0.49 -10.34 -10.81
CA LYS A 115 -0.87 -9.14 -11.57
C LYS A 115 -0.47 -9.23 -13.03
N ASP A 116 0.69 -9.78 -13.33
CA ASP A 116 1.16 -9.93 -14.72
C ASP A 116 0.30 -10.91 -15.53
N GLU A 117 -0.53 -11.72 -14.84
CA GLU A 117 -1.56 -12.59 -15.42
C GLU A 117 -2.99 -12.01 -15.28
N ASP A 118 -3.12 -10.71 -14.98
CA ASP A 118 -4.40 -10.01 -14.75
C ASP A 118 -5.23 -10.61 -13.59
N ARG A 119 -4.56 -11.22 -12.59
CA ARG A 119 -5.16 -11.90 -11.44
C ARG A 119 -4.74 -11.28 -10.10
N PHE A 120 -4.45 -9.96 -10.09
CA PHE A 120 -3.97 -9.25 -8.90
C PHE A 120 -4.89 -9.43 -7.70
N PHE A 121 -6.18 -9.05 -7.82
CA PHE A 121 -7.11 -9.09 -6.69
C PHE A 121 -7.47 -10.52 -6.29
N ASP A 122 -7.64 -11.43 -7.24
CA ASP A 122 -7.90 -12.83 -6.94
C ASP A 122 -6.80 -13.44 -6.06
N TYR A 123 -5.55 -13.17 -6.44
CA TYR A 123 -4.40 -13.66 -5.66
C TYR A 123 -4.26 -12.92 -4.33
N TYR A 124 -4.36 -11.60 -4.34
CA TYR A 124 -4.19 -10.77 -3.14
C TYR A 124 -5.22 -11.13 -2.07
N HIS A 125 -6.51 -11.23 -2.42
CA HIS A 125 -7.58 -11.62 -1.50
C HIS A 125 -7.37 -13.05 -0.98
N LYS A 126 -7.07 -13.99 -1.87
CA LYS A 126 -6.81 -15.38 -1.48
C LYS A 126 -5.61 -15.47 -0.54
N ALA A 127 -4.52 -14.76 -0.82
CA ALA A 127 -3.31 -14.78 0.00
C ALA A 127 -3.56 -14.19 1.41
N VAL A 128 -4.30 -13.09 1.52
CA VAL A 128 -4.69 -12.49 2.80
C VAL A 128 -5.54 -13.47 3.61
N MET A 129 -6.57 -14.06 3.01
CA MET A 129 -7.46 -15.00 3.70
C MET A 129 -6.74 -16.27 4.13
N THR A 130 -5.88 -16.84 3.27
CA THR A 130 -5.10 -18.04 3.60
C THR A 130 -4.11 -17.75 4.74
N LEU A 131 -3.43 -16.60 4.70
CA LEU A 131 -2.52 -16.20 5.77
C LEU A 131 -3.26 -15.99 7.10
N TYR A 132 -4.45 -15.41 7.07
CA TYR A 132 -5.31 -15.28 8.24
C TYR A 132 -5.69 -16.65 8.82
N GLU A 133 -6.17 -17.57 8.01
CA GLU A 133 -6.58 -18.91 8.46
C GLU A 133 -5.41 -19.70 9.04
N ASP A 134 -4.24 -19.61 8.41
CA ASP A 134 -3.07 -20.39 8.80
C ASP A 134 -2.34 -19.84 10.03
N TYR A 135 -2.33 -18.51 10.21
CA TYR A 135 -1.50 -17.85 11.22
C TYR A 135 -2.27 -16.86 12.09
N HIS A 136 -2.84 -15.80 11.54
CA HIS A 136 -3.40 -14.69 12.35
C HIS A 136 -4.59 -15.11 13.22
N SER A 137 -5.48 -15.97 12.70
CA SER A 137 -6.61 -16.53 13.48
C SER A 137 -6.17 -17.36 14.69
N LYS A 138 -4.94 -17.86 14.66
CA LYS A 138 -4.32 -18.65 15.72
C LYS A 138 -3.45 -17.81 16.66
N GLY A 139 -3.51 -16.48 16.52
CA GLY A 139 -2.73 -15.54 17.32
C GLY A 139 -1.24 -15.48 16.93
N ILE A 140 -0.87 -15.92 15.72
CA ILE A 140 0.50 -15.88 15.22
C ILE A 140 0.65 -14.70 14.26
N GLY A 141 1.52 -13.74 14.59
CA GLY A 141 1.73 -12.54 13.79
C GLY A 141 0.53 -11.60 13.75
N ASP A 142 -0.41 -11.74 14.70
CA ASP A 142 -1.53 -10.84 14.86
C ASP A 142 -1.13 -9.52 15.54
N SER A 143 -2.05 -8.56 15.52
CA SER A 143 -1.82 -7.24 16.09
C SER A 143 -1.79 -7.20 17.62
N LYS A 144 -2.20 -8.27 18.30
CA LYS A 144 -2.40 -8.30 19.76
C LYS A 144 -1.32 -9.07 20.52
N THR A 145 -0.83 -10.16 19.96
CA THR A 145 -0.01 -11.14 20.71
C THR A 145 1.39 -11.34 20.16
N SER A 146 1.60 -11.05 18.89
CA SER A 146 2.90 -10.88 18.22
C SER A 146 4.02 -11.91 18.44
N PRO A 147 3.81 -13.23 18.43
CA PRO A 147 4.89 -14.05 17.93
C PRO A 147 5.02 -13.80 16.41
N LYS A 148 6.26 -13.55 15.94
CA LYS A 148 6.51 -13.42 14.49
C LYS A 148 6.05 -14.68 13.78
N ILE A 149 5.48 -14.53 12.59
CA ILE A 149 5.27 -15.67 11.70
C ILE A 149 6.65 -16.19 11.31
N THR A 150 6.88 -17.46 11.52
CA THR A 150 8.10 -18.18 11.15
C THR A 150 7.73 -19.51 10.51
N GLY A 151 8.63 -20.05 9.67
CA GLY A 151 8.45 -21.38 9.09
C GLY A 151 7.37 -21.45 8.03
N ILE A 152 7.05 -20.33 7.34
CA ILE A 152 6.24 -20.39 6.13
C ILE A 152 6.97 -21.29 5.13
N PRO A 153 6.31 -22.34 4.59
CA PRO A 153 6.91 -23.20 3.58
C PRO A 153 7.39 -22.42 2.35
N GLU A 154 8.46 -22.91 1.71
CA GLU A 154 8.99 -22.22 0.52
C GLU A 154 8.01 -22.17 -0.65
N ASP A 155 7.16 -23.19 -0.76
CA ASP A 155 6.12 -23.31 -1.80
C ASP A 155 4.76 -22.69 -1.41
N TYR A 156 4.68 -22.02 -0.26
CA TYR A 156 3.42 -21.49 0.27
C TYR A 156 2.71 -20.54 -0.70
N TRP A 157 3.45 -19.58 -1.23
CA TRP A 157 2.91 -18.60 -2.17
C TRP A 157 2.58 -19.21 -3.54
N LEU A 158 3.31 -20.23 -3.95
CA LEU A 158 3.01 -20.99 -5.18
C LEU A 158 1.71 -21.77 -5.05
N LYS A 159 1.49 -22.45 -3.92
CA LYS A 159 0.24 -23.20 -3.66
C LYS A 159 -0.99 -22.31 -3.69
N ILE A 160 -0.91 -21.10 -3.15
CA ILE A 160 -2.02 -20.13 -3.24
C ILE A 160 -2.34 -19.81 -4.71
N GLY A 161 -1.32 -19.65 -5.55
CA GLY A 161 -1.49 -19.44 -6.98
C GLY A 161 -2.13 -20.65 -7.69
N GLU A 162 -1.67 -21.84 -7.37
CA GLU A 162 -2.25 -23.10 -7.90
C GLU A 162 -3.74 -23.24 -7.55
N GLU A 163 -4.13 -22.91 -6.32
CA GLU A 163 -5.54 -22.97 -5.87
C GLU A 163 -6.49 -22.05 -6.65
N ILE A 164 -5.97 -20.97 -7.22
CA ILE A 164 -6.74 -20.05 -8.08
C ILE A 164 -6.48 -20.28 -9.57
N GLY A 165 -5.75 -21.34 -9.93
CA GLY A 165 -5.52 -21.76 -11.30
C GLY A 165 -4.39 -21.03 -12.04
N LEU A 166 -3.46 -20.37 -11.33
CA LEU A 166 -2.24 -19.83 -11.92
C LEU A 166 -1.27 -20.97 -12.30
N GLY A 167 -0.62 -20.83 -13.45
CA GLY A 167 0.18 -21.90 -14.06
C GLY A 167 1.68 -21.67 -13.97
N GLU A 168 2.40 -22.28 -14.93
CA GLU A 168 3.86 -22.30 -14.97
C GLU A 168 4.48 -20.90 -15.10
N SER A 169 3.83 -19.99 -15.85
CA SER A 169 4.30 -18.60 -15.98
C SER A 169 4.36 -17.87 -14.64
N PHE A 170 3.33 -18.03 -13.81
CA PHE A 170 3.31 -17.49 -12.46
C PHE A 170 4.42 -18.09 -11.59
N LYS A 171 4.58 -19.42 -11.65
CA LYS A 171 5.63 -20.12 -10.91
C LYS A 171 7.02 -19.63 -11.30
N ASP A 172 7.33 -19.58 -12.59
CA ASP A 172 8.60 -19.05 -13.08
C ASP A 172 8.85 -17.63 -12.63
N CYS A 173 7.81 -16.77 -12.62
CA CYS A 173 7.89 -15.39 -12.16
C CYS A 173 8.26 -15.34 -10.67
N VAL A 174 7.61 -16.14 -9.82
CA VAL A 174 7.85 -16.16 -8.37
C VAL A 174 9.26 -16.69 -8.06
N GLU A 175 9.64 -17.83 -8.64
CA GLU A 175 10.95 -18.47 -8.42
C GLU A 175 12.11 -17.55 -8.85
N ASN A 176 11.95 -16.81 -9.94
CA ASN A 176 12.95 -15.88 -10.44
C ASN A 176 12.87 -14.48 -9.80
N ASN A 177 11.92 -14.22 -8.90
CA ASN A 177 11.67 -12.90 -8.31
C ASN A 177 11.52 -11.78 -9.36
N SER A 178 10.84 -12.07 -10.47
CA SER A 178 10.80 -11.22 -11.66
C SER A 178 10.22 -9.82 -11.38
N THR A 179 9.29 -9.70 -10.44
CA THR A 179 8.60 -8.44 -10.07
C THR A 179 9.28 -7.69 -8.92
N TRP A 180 10.41 -8.17 -8.39
CA TRP A 180 11.07 -7.54 -7.25
C TRP A 180 11.41 -6.06 -7.45
N ALA A 181 11.75 -5.65 -8.66
CA ALA A 181 12.04 -4.24 -8.96
C ALA A 181 10.80 -3.35 -8.74
N GLU A 182 9.61 -3.85 -9.06
CA GLU A 182 8.35 -3.14 -8.82
C GLU A 182 8.01 -3.07 -7.33
N VAL A 183 8.13 -4.19 -6.62
CA VAL A 183 7.95 -4.23 -5.16
C VAL A 183 8.85 -3.20 -4.48
N ARG A 184 10.15 -3.16 -4.82
CA ARG A 184 11.09 -2.17 -4.26
C ARG A 184 10.69 -0.74 -4.55
N LYS A 185 10.21 -0.46 -5.77
CA LYS A 185 9.73 0.88 -6.14
C LYS A 185 8.57 1.33 -5.25
N ASN A 186 7.60 0.45 -5.00
CA ASN A 186 6.46 0.74 -4.14
C ASN A 186 6.88 0.84 -2.68
N THR A 187 7.77 -0.05 -2.21
CA THR A 187 8.35 0.00 -0.86
C THR A 187 9.06 1.33 -0.62
N THR A 188 9.96 1.74 -1.53
CA THR A 188 10.67 3.03 -1.40
C THR A 188 9.71 4.22 -1.37
N LYS A 189 8.62 4.19 -2.16
CA LYS A 189 7.62 5.26 -2.10
C LYS A 189 6.86 5.26 -0.77
N ALA A 190 6.49 4.09 -0.26
CA ALA A 190 5.83 3.96 1.04
C ALA A 190 6.74 4.49 2.17
N GLU A 191 8.01 4.10 2.21
CA GLU A 191 8.99 4.56 3.21
C GLU A 191 9.15 6.09 3.25
N GLN A 192 8.93 6.77 2.13
CA GLN A 192 9.03 8.23 2.06
C GLN A 192 7.82 8.96 2.65
N VAL A 193 6.64 8.31 2.69
CA VAL A 193 5.37 8.96 3.05
C VAL A 193 4.67 8.33 4.23
N ALA A 194 4.82 7.03 4.45
CA ALA A 194 4.08 6.27 5.45
C ALA A 194 4.75 6.33 6.82
N SER A 195 3.95 6.59 7.85
CA SER A 195 4.37 6.47 9.26
C SER A 195 4.09 5.07 9.84
N GLY A 196 3.39 4.21 9.10
CA GLY A 196 2.97 2.86 9.45
C GLY A 196 2.13 2.28 8.32
N LEU A 197 1.71 1.03 8.44
CA LEU A 197 0.87 0.33 7.47
C LEU A 197 -0.42 -0.21 8.13
N PRO A 198 -1.54 -0.30 7.38
CA PRO A 198 -1.71 0.21 6.02
C PRO A 198 -1.61 1.73 5.98
N TYR A 199 -1.10 2.31 4.91
CA TYR A 199 -1.03 3.75 4.73
C TYR A 199 -1.85 4.17 3.52
N ILE A 200 -2.79 5.06 3.73
CA ILE A 200 -3.71 5.51 2.69
C ILE A 200 -3.38 6.96 2.32
N VAL A 201 -3.26 7.20 1.04
CA VAL A 201 -3.13 8.53 0.46
C VAL A 201 -4.39 8.84 -0.32
N LEU A 202 -5.09 9.90 0.03
CA LEU A 202 -6.25 10.39 -0.71
C LEU A 202 -5.90 11.70 -1.42
N ASN A 203 -6.13 11.75 -2.73
CA ASN A 203 -5.90 12.96 -3.54
C ASN A 203 -4.53 13.60 -3.29
N GLY A 204 -3.52 12.78 -2.99
CA GLY A 204 -2.15 13.22 -2.69
C GLY A 204 -1.87 13.61 -1.24
N GLU A 205 -2.88 13.56 -0.37
CA GLU A 205 -2.70 13.80 1.07
C GLU A 205 -2.75 12.47 1.84
N GLY A 206 -1.72 12.22 2.66
CA GLY A 206 -1.68 11.03 3.51
C GLY A 206 -2.73 11.10 4.61
N LEU A 207 -3.44 10.02 4.80
CA LEU A 207 -4.30 9.81 5.96
C LEU A 207 -3.47 9.25 7.11
N ALA A 208 -3.91 9.47 8.34
CA ALA A 208 -3.35 8.77 9.49
C ALA A 208 -3.53 7.24 9.29
N GLY A 209 -2.61 6.47 9.85
CA GLY A 209 -2.67 5.01 9.78
C GLY A 209 -4.01 4.47 10.28
N TYR A 210 -4.34 3.28 9.83
CA TYR A 210 -5.54 2.57 10.24
C TYR A 210 -5.53 2.29 11.75
N ASP A 211 -6.64 2.59 12.41
CA ASP A 211 -6.91 2.17 13.77
C ASP A 211 -7.98 1.08 13.73
N GLN A 212 -7.72 -0.06 14.38
CA GLN A 212 -8.65 -1.21 14.39
C GLN A 212 -10.05 -0.89 14.95
N SER A 213 -10.18 0.19 15.71
CA SER A 213 -11.49 0.67 16.18
C SER A 213 -12.28 1.41 15.10
N TRP A 214 -11.67 1.71 13.97
CA TRP A 214 -12.29 2.42 12.87
C TRP A 214 -12.65 1.42 11.77
N GLY A 215 -13.90 1.21 11.49
CA GLY A 215 -14.29 0.47 10.30
C GLY A 215 -13.77 1.14 9.02
N TRP A 216 -13.60 0.37 7.97
CA TRP A 216 -13.05 0.83 6.69
C TRP A 216 -13.76 2.09 6.15
N GLN A 217 -15.10 2.17 6.28
CA GLN A 217 -15.87 3.35 5.86
C GLN A 217 -15.44 4.62 6.58
N THR A 218 -15.20 4.53 7.89
CA THR A 218 -14.74 5.67 8.69
C THR A 218 -13.38 6.19 8.23
N VAL A 219 -12.47 5.27 7.90
CA VAL A 219 -11.14 5.60 7.37
C VAL A 219 -11.26 6.28 6.01
N MET A 220 -12.08 5.72 5.12
CA MET A 220 -12.30 6.26 3.79
C MET A 220 -12.99 7.63 3.84
N ASP A 221 -14.05 7.78 4.65
CA ASP A 221 -14.77 9.05 4.81
C ASP A 221 -13.91 10.16 5.44
N ALA A 222 -13.02 9.81 6.36
CA ALA A 222 -12.14 10.79 6.99
C ALA A 222 -11.26 11.51 5.96
N GLY A 223 -10.92 10.83 4.87
CA GLY A 223 -10.21 11.40 3.75
C GLY A 223 -11.06 12.32 2.86
N LEU A 224 -12.35 12.03 2.70
CA LEU A 224 -13.24 12.84 1.84
C LEU A 224 -13.66 14.18 2.47
N LYS A 225 -13.57 14.29 3.79
CA LYS A 225 -14.02 15.51 4.55
C LYS A 225 -13.01 16.65 4.56
N LYS A 226 -11.85 16.48 3.95
CA LYS A 226 -10.82 17.50 3.82
C LYS A 226 -10.88 18.17 2.45
#